data_f9f505c4665e02bd3636ee80e4f6a242
#
_entry.id   f9f505c4665e02bd3636ee80e4f6a242
#
_cell.length_a   1.000
_cell.length_b   1.000
_cell.length_c   1.000
_cell.angle_alpha   90.00
_cell.angle_beta   90.00
_cell.angle_gamma   90.00
#
_symmetry.space_group_name_H-M   'P 1'
#
loop_
_entity.id
_entity.type
_entity.pdbx_description
1 polymer ?
#
loop_
_entity_poly.entity_id
_entity_poly.type
_entity_poly.pdbx_seq_one_letter_code
_entity_poly.pdbx_strand_id
1 'polypeptide(L)'
;MSSSGASNISGQLSRFLGCVLVALLGVAIVAKAPVLGQERDVAPASEPGNNDALAPLKSGIIDFASGSRYEGELQNGKMHGFGIFNYSNGDQYEGRFSNGQMDGIGKLSFSNGDLYEGAFVNGNREGLGTLIFSDGHQYEGAFKDGKMDGQGVLVFSNGDTYEGKFVEGKRHGKGKFTFIDGDVYEGAFLDGEMHGAGMFTFASGHVYEGEYVKGLWQGAGVLKLENGDYYRGDFLEGFRHGTGVYTFASGNLYEGQFSDDKMHGEGIFTYANGDRYVGTFFEGLQNGPGVIEYSDGGRFEGTFKNGKRSGRGVMVYANGDRIEGDF
;
A
#
# COMPACT_ATOMS: atom_id res chain seq x y z
N MET A 1 -32.15 4.30 -16.65
CA MET A 1 -31.94 4.72 -15.26
C MET A 1 -30.46 4.70 -15.00
N SER A 2 -29.92 5.79 -14.54
CA SER A 2 -28.54 6.25 -14.72
C SER A 2 -27.47 5.34 -14.13
N SER A 3 -26.52 4.94 -14.95
CA SER A 3 -25.28 4.20 -14.63
C SER A 3 -24.16 5.10 -14.07
N SER A 4 -24.48 6.12 -13.25
CA SER A 4 -23.53 7.15 -12.85
C SER A 4 -22.59 6.78 -11.70
N GLY A 5 -22.73 5.60 -11.08
CA GLY A 5 -21.86 5.17 -9.98
C GLY A 5 -20.59 4.41 -10.41
N ALA A 6 -20.63 3.69 -11.52
CA ALA A 6 -19.52 2.82 -11.94
C ALA A 6 -18.40 3.57 -12.68
N SER A 7 -18.68 4.72 -13.30
CA SER A 7 -17.72 5.48 -14.10
C SER A 7 -16.67 6.25 -13.27
N ASN A 8 -16.89 6.43 -11.96
CA ASN A 8 -15.97 7.19 -11.13
C ASN A 8 -14.86 6.32 -10.50
N ILE A 9 -15.05 5.01 -10.42
CA ILE A 9 -14.05 4.09 -9.84
C ILE A 9 -12.94 3.81 -10.84
N SER A 10 -13.25 3.68 -12.12
CA SER A 10 -12.25 3.51 -13.18
C SER A 10 -11.35 4.76 -13.35
N GLY A 11 -11.90 5.95 -13.10
CA GLY A 11 -11.13 7.21 -13.08
C GLY A 11 -10.17 7.32 -11.89
N GLN A 12 -10.50 6.70 -10.75
CA GLN A 12 -9.61 6.65 -9.58
C GLN A 12 -8.54 5.56 -9.72
N LEU A 13 -8.87 4.42 -10.31
CA LEU A 13 -7.89 3.36 -10.65
C LEU A 13 -6.83 3.83 -11.66
N SER A 14 -7.15 4.74 -12.59
CA SER A 14 -6.17 5.32 -13.50
C SER A 14 -5.12 6.20 -12.80
N ARG A 15 -5.40 6.70 -11.59
CA ARG A 15 -4.42 7.41 -10.76
C ARG A 15 -3.38 6.46 -10.15
N PHE A 16 -3.70 5.17 -9.93
CA PHE A 16 -2.74 4.16 -9.48
C PHE A 16 -1.64 3.87 -10.49
N LEU A 17 -1.93 3.93 -11.77
CA LEU A 17 -0.92 3.81 -12.84
C LEU A 17 -0.01 5.05 -12.92
N GLY A 18 -0.44 6.21 -12.39
CA GLY A 18 0.33 7.46 -12.37
C GLY A 18 1.26 7.60 -11.16
N CYS A 19 0.99 6.94 -10.02
CA CYS A 19 1.79 7.06 -8.79
C CYS A 19 3.11 6.28 -8.80
N VAL A 20 3.40 5.50 -9.84
CA VAL A 20 4.72 4.88 -10.00
C VAL A 20 5.75 5.85 -10.59
N LEU A 21 5.35 7.01 -11.11
CA LEU A 21 6.25 7.92 -11.84
C LEU A 21 5.95 9.40 -11.63
N VAL A 22 5.87 9.93 -10.42
CA VAL A 22 6.15 11.37 -10.16
C VAL A 22 6.59 11.53 -8.70
N ALA A 23 7.88 11.52 -8.47
CA ALA A 23 8.50 12.26 -7.39
C ALA A 23 8.75 13.67 -7.90
N LEU A 24 8.26 14.69 -7.20
CA LEU A 24 8.88 16.00 -7.00
C LEU A 24 7.83 17.10 -6.76
N LEU A 25 7.81 17.63 -5.57
CA LEU A 25 7.80 19.02 -5.12
C LEU A 25 7.05 19.19 -3.79
N GLY A 26 7.78 19.68 -2.82
CA GLY A 26 7.51 19.65 -1.41
C GLY A 26 6.56 20.70 -0.85
N VAL A 27 6.09 20.43 0.35
CA VAL A 27 5.81 21.41 1.42
C VAL A 27 6.01 20.71 2.77
N ALA A 28 6.84 21.30 3.62
CA ALA A 28 7.16 20.81 4.95
C ALA A 28 5.98 20.99 5.92
N ILE A 29 5.57 19.92 6.58
CA ILE A 29 4.77 19.97 7.80
C ILE A 29 5.57 19.26 8.89
N VAL A 30 5.97 20.05 9.88
CA VAL A 30 6.68 19.60 11.08
C VAL A 30 5.71 18.79 11.94
N ALA A 31 5.81 17.49 11.92
CA ALA A 31 5.19 16.64 12.92
C ALA A 31 6.15 16.49 14.10
N LYS A 32 5.69 16.92 15.27
CA LYS A 32 6.40 16.92 16.53
C LYS A 32 6.61 15.47 16.98
N ALA A 33 7.87 15.01 17.00
CA ALA A 33 8.25 13.70 17.51
C ALA A 33 7.91 13.57 19.01
N PRO A 34 7.45 12.42 19.48
CA PRO A 34 7.34 12.16 20.91
C PRO A 34 8.74 12.00 21.52
N VAL A 35 9.00 12.77 22.55
CA VAL A 35 10.18 12.69 23.40
C VAL A 35 10.18 11.35 24.14
N LEU A 36 11.07 10.45 23.78
CA LEU A 36 11.41 9.29 24.63
C LEU A 36 12.34 9.75 25.75
N GLY A 37 11.75 10.11 26.87
CA GLY A 37 12.44 10.27 28.14
C GLY A 37 12.29 9.02 28.99
N GLN A 38 13.39 8.40 29.36
CA GLN A 38 13.79 8.11 30.75
C GLN A 38 15.01 7.20 30.78
N GLU A 39 16.12 7.80 31.14
CA GLU A 39 17.28 7.09 31.67
C GLU A 39 16.86 6.26 32.89
N ARG A 40 17.15 4.95 32.83
CA ARG A 40 17.21 4.14 34.05
C ARG A 40 18.65 3.94 34.39
N ASP A 41 19.07 4.52 35.49
CA ASP A 41 20.31 4.22 36.19
C ASP A 41 20.38 2.71 36.48
N VAL A 42 21.29 2.01 35.83
CA VAL A 42 21.73 0.68 36.21
C VAL A 42 23.12 0.83 36.79
N ALA A 43 23.23 0.60 38.08
CA ALA A 43 24.50 0.56 38.78
C ALA A 43 25.46 -0.46 38.15
N PRO A 44 26.77 -0.17 38.05
CA PRO A 44 27.73 -1.07 37.45
C PRO A 44 27.95 -2.31 38.30
N ALA A 45 27.73 -3.49 37.71
CA ALA A 45 28.21 -4.75 38.24
C ALA A 45 29.73 -4.76 38.18
N SER A 46 30.37 -5.03 39.33
CA SER A 46 31.81 -5.20 39.45
C SER A 46 32.28 -6.43 38.69
N GLU A 47 33.06 -6.21 37.63
CA GLU A 47 33.80 -7.28 36.92
C GLU A 47 35.12 -7.62 37.55
N PRO A 48 35.53 -8.91 37.51
CA PRO A 48 36.83 -9.34 38.02
C PRO A 48 37.98 -8.88 37.10
N GLY A 49 39.01 -8.35 37.71
CA GLY A 49 40.11 -7.67 37.04
C GLY A 49 40.80 -8.44 35.93
N ASN A 50 40.85 -7.79 34.81
CA ASN A 50 41.91 -7.96 33.82
C ASN A 50 42.63 -6.61 33.70
N ASN A 51 43.91 -6.57 34.24
CA ASN A 51 44.75 -5.39 34.25
C ASN A 51 45.43 -5.12 32.89
N ASP A 52 44.69 -5.06 31.80
CA ASP A 52 45.08 -4.32 30.62
C ASP A 52 44.47 -2.92 30.73
N ALA A 53 45.19 -2.02 31.42
CA ALA A 53 44.83 -0.61 31.48
C ALA A 53 44.79 -0.07 30.02
N LEU A 54 43.57 0.10 29.50
CA LEU A 54 43.36 0.74 28.20
C LEU A 54 44.08 2.08 28.18
N ALA A 55 44.90 2.30 27.15
CA ALA A 55 45.62 3.58 27.01
C ALA A 55 44.62 4.73 27.07
N PRO A 56 44.94 5.84 27.79
CA PRO A 56 44.01 6.96 27.90
C PRO A 56 43.66 7.55 26.53
N LEU A 57 42.41 7.98 26.36
CA LEU A 57 42.00 8.73 25.19
C LEU A 57 42.76 10.05 25.10
N LYS A 58 43.23 10.40 23.90
CA LYS A 58 43.92 11.67 23.61
C LYS A 58 43.24 12.33 22.43
N SER A 59 42.92 13.61 22.52
CA SER A 59 42.45 14.40 21.38
C SER A 59 43.56 14.54 20.34
N GLY A 60 43.20 14.41 19.06
CA GLY A 60 44.16 14.54 17.94
C GLY A 60 43.47 14.69 16.59
N ILE A 61 44.31 14.88 15.60
CA ILE A 61 43.92 15.06 14.20
C ILE A 61 44.64 13.98 13.38
N ILE A 62 43.91 13.39 12.42
CA ILE A 62 44.53 12.50 11.41
C ILE A 62 44.14 13.06 10.04
N ASP A 63 45.15 13.47 9.26
CA ASP A 63 45.00 13.81 7.86
C ASP A 63 45.36 12.59 7.00
N PHE A 64 44.39 12.16 6.17
CA PHE A 64 44.54 10.99 5.30
C PHE A 64 45.02 11.41 3.92
N ALA A 65 45.82 10.56 3.28
CA ALA A 65 46.31 10.80 1.93
C ALA A 65 45.20 10.94 0.87
N SER A 66 43.98 10.44 1.18
CA SER A 66 42.77 10.63 0.36
C SER A 66 42.22 12.04 0.37
N GLY A 67 42.71 12.93 1.26
CA GLY A 67 42.18 14.26 1.52
C GLY A 67 41.08 14.26 2.61
N SER A 68 40.74 13.11 3.16
CA SER A 68 39.82 13.05 4.33
C SER A 68 40.53 13.47 5.60
N ARG A 69 39.77 13.93 6.60
CA ARG A 69 40.34 14.42 7.88
C ARG A 69 39.44 13.96 9.05
N TYR A 70 40.10 13.44 10.06
CA TYR A 70 39.51 13.15 11.37
C TYR A 70 40.00 14.13 12.42
N GLU A 71 39.10 14.58 13.29
CA GLU A 71 39.40 15.36 14.48
C GLU A 71 38.58 14.79 15.66
N GLY A 72 39.23 14.32 16.70
CA GLY A 72 38.54 13.69 17.81
C GLY A 72 39.48 12.90 18.75
N GLU A 73 38.85 11.99 19.49
CA GLU A 73 39.57 11.15 20.45
C GLU A 73 40.28 10.00 19.74
N LEU A 74 41.49 9.72 20.20
CA LEU A 74 42.36 8.68 19.70
C LEU A 74 42.75 7.71 20.81
N GLN A 75 42.77 6.41 20.49
CA GLN A 75 43.37 5.37 21.34
C GLN A 75 44.34 4.54 20.51
N ASN A 76 45.54 4.40 20.98
CA ASN A 76 46.62 3.69 20.27
C ASN A 76 46.83 4.17 18.82
N GLY A 77 46.67 5.50 18.57
CA GLY A 77 46.79 6.10 17.25
C GLY A 77 45.64 5.86 16.29
N LYS A 78 44.53 5.23 16.74
CA LYS A 78 43.32 5.01 15.95
C LYS A 78 42.21 5.91 16.42
N MET A 79 41.29 6.27 15.53
CA MET A 79 40.02 6.94 15.86
C MET A 79 39.29 6.10 16.90
N HIS A 80 38.90 6.74 18.02
CA HIS A 80 38.19 6.12 19.12
C HIS A 80 37.37 7.19 19.83
N GLY A 81 36.40 6.79 20.68
CA GLY A 81 35.60 7.74 21.42
C GLY A 81 34.76 8.66 20.49
N PHE A 82 34.68 9.95 20.82
CA PHE A 82 33.92 10.91 20.02
C PHE A 82 34.83 11.65 19.04
N GLY A 83 34.35 11.90 17.81
CA GLY A 83 35.07 12.62 16.79
C GLY A 83 34.23 13.02 15.58
N ILE A 84 34.88 13.85 14.73
CA ILE A 84 34.32 14.29 13.46
C ILE A 84 35.23 13.77 12.34
N PHE A 85 34.66 13.11 11.36
CA PHE A 85 35.31 12.63 10.17
C PHE A 85 34.77 13.36 8.93
N ASN A 86 35.60 14.13 8.29
CA ASN A 86 35.30 14.82 7.03
C ASN A 86 35.89 13.96 5.89
N TYR A 87 34.97 13.44 5.06
CA TYR A 87 35.35 12.67 3.87
C TYR A 87 35.78 13.59 2.72
N SER A 88 36.68 13.15 1.88
CA SER A 88 37.14 13.91 0.70
C SER A 88 36.04 14.16 -0.34
N ASN A 89 34.93 13.37 -0.33
CA ASN A 89 33.76 13.56 -1.19
C ASN A 89 32.75 14.58 -0.66
N GLY A 90 33.02 15.18 0.51
CA GLY A 90 32.15 16.17 1.15
C GLY A 90 31.16 15.60 2.17
N ASP A 91 31.11 14.30 2.38
CA ASP A 91 30.35 13.71 3.48
C ASP A 91 31.01 14.08 4.83
N GLN A 92 30.23 14.10 5.90
CA GLN A 92 30.72 14.32 7.25
C GLN A 92 30.02 13.38 8.23
N TYR A 93 30.83 12.68 9.03
CA TYR A 93 30.35 11.92 10.17
C TYR A 93 30.75 12.61 11.47
N GLU A 94 29.81 12.72 12.40
CA GLU A 94 30.01 13.21 13.76
C GLU A 94 29.44 12.17 14.73
N GLY A 95 30.27 11.55 15.57
CA GLY A 95 29.78 10.51 16.46
C GLY A 95 30.88 9.68 17.08
N ARG A 96 30.49 8.49 17.54
CA ARG A 96 31.40 7.58 18.21
C ARG A 96 32.20 6.74 17.23
N PHE A 97 33.43 6.47 17.62
CA PHE A 97 34.37 5.59 16.91
C PHE A 97 34.91 4.50 17.86
N SER A 98 35.16 3.34 17.31
CA SER A 98 35.84 2.25 17.97
C SER A 98 36.83 1.62 17.02
N ASN A 99 38.12 1.54 17.44
CA ASN A 99 39.19 0.93 16.66
C ASN A 99 39.33 1.41 15.20
N GLY A 100 39.00 2.68 14.95
CA GLY A 100 39.11 3.30 13.63
C GLY A 100 37.85 3.24 12.78
N GLN A 101 36.76 2.72 13.30
CA GLN A 101 35.47 2.62 12.60
C GLN A 101 34.38 3.37 13.35
N MET A 102 33.35 3.87 12.63
CA MET A 102 32.12 4.39 13.21
C MET A 102 31.45 3.28 14.00
N ASP A 103 31.16 3.50 15.27
CA ASP A 103 30.59 2.49 16.18
C ASP A 103 29.89 3.17 17.34
N GLY A 104 28.60 2.89 17.53
CA GLY A 104 27.73 3.59 18.47
C GLY A 104 26.83 4.61 17.77
N ILE A 105 26.41 5.63 18.49
CA ILE A 105 25.51 6.65 17.96
C ILE A 105 26.29 7.74 17.23
N GLY A 106 25.80 8.14 16.06
CA GLY A 106 26.38 9.21 15.27
C GLY A 106 25.44 9.80 14.23
N LYS A 107 25.90 10.89 13.63
CA LYS A 107 25.24 11.67 12.60
C LYS A 107 26.11 11.65 11.33
N LEU A 108 25.54 11.23 10.22
CA LEU A 108 26.21 11.22 8.91
C LEU A 108 25.47 12.14 7.96
N SER A 109 26.13 13.24 7.60
CA SER A 109 25.66 14.18 6.58
C SER A 109 26.31 13.84 5.25
N PHE A 110 25.49 13.51 4.26
CA PHE A 110 25.95 13.18 2.92
C PHE A 110 26.08 14.45 2.06
N SER A 111 27.03 14.45 1.16
CA SER A 111 27.28 15.58 0.22
C SER A 111 26.12 15.84 -0.74
N ASN A 112 25.21 14.85 -0.94
CA ASN A 112 23.98 15.02 -1.70
C ASN A 112 22.85 15.69 -0.91
N GLY A 113 23.07 15.98 0.39
CA GLY A 113 22.10 16.60 1.28
C GLY A 113 21.26 15.65 2.13
N ASP A 114 21.45 14.33 1.98
CA ASP A 114 20.83 13.36 2.89
C ASP A 114 21.45 13.46 4.30
N LEU A 115 20.69 13.12 5.31
CA LEU A 115 21.12 13.13 6.70
C LEU A 115 20.67 11.86 7.43
N TYR A 116 21.61 11.11 7.96
CA TYR A 116 21.31 9.98 8.84
C TYR A 116 21.75 10.30 10.27
N GLU A 117 20.88 9.96 11.23
CA GLU A 117 21.20 10.00 12.66
C GLU A 117 20.73 8.70 13.31
N GLY A 118 21.65 7.96 13.93
CA GLY A 118 21.32 6.65 14.49
C GLY A 118 22.53 5.82 14.86
N ALA A 119 22.31 4.52 15.00
CA ALA A 119 23.30 3.57 15.41
C ALA A 119 24.19 3.14 14.24
N PHE A 120 25.49 2.92 14.56
CA PHE A 120 26.49 2.38 13.67
C PHE A 120 27.17 1.18 14.34
N VAL A 121 27.50 0.16 13.57
CA VAL A 121 28.31 -0.98 13.95
C VAL A 121 29.32 -1.25 12.86
N ASN A 122 30.63 -1.24 13.22
CA ASN A 122 31.73 -1.49 12.30
C ASN A 122 31.65 -0.66 11.00
N GLY A 123 31.24 0.60 11.09
CA GLY A 123 31.16 1.53 9.98
C GLY A 123 29.83 1.52 9.20
N ASN A 124 28.94 0.57 9.45
CA ASN A 124 27.65 0.48 8.81
C ASN A 124 26.51 1.05 9.68
N ARG A 125 25.49 1.64 9.04
CA ARG A 125 24.25 1.96 9.72
C ARG A 125 23.58 0.65 10.15
N GLU A 126 23.30 0.51 11.45
CA GLU A 126 22.81 -0.74 12.03
C GLU A 126 21.89 -0.41 13.21
N GLY A 127 20.80 -1.16 13.43
CA GLY A 127 19.85 -0.87 14.50
C GLY A 127 18.90 0.28 14.16
N LEU A 128 18.51 1.08 15.14
CA LEU A 128 17.55 2.17 14.94
C LEU A 128 18.22 3.46 14.47
N GLY A 129 17.53 4.17 13.57
CA GLY A 129 17.97 5.47 13.09
C GLY A 129 16.92 6.20 12.31
N THR A 130 17.21 7.48 12.04
CA THR A 130 16.40 8.37 11.21
C THR A 130 17.22 8.75 9.98
N LEU A 131 16.62 8.66 8.80
CA LEU A 131 17.21 9.09 7.54
C LEU A 131 16.30 10.14 6.91
N ILE A 132 16.82 11.34 6.72
CA ILE A 132 16.17 12.44 6.02
C ILE A 132 16.83 12.53 4.66
N PHE A 133 16.04 12.35 3.62
CA PHE A 133 16.51 12.44 2.23
C PHE A 133 16.47 13.90 1.77
N SER A 134 17.36 14.26 0.89
CA SER A 134 17.46 15.61 0.32
C SER A 134 16.23 16.03 -0.51
N ASP A 135 15.45 15.05 -0.97
CA ASP A 135 14.17 15.25 -1.66
C ASP A 135 12.96 15.42 -0.72
N GLY A 136 13.20 15.39 0.61
CA GLY A 136 12.20 15.62 1.64
C GLY A 136 11.51 14.36 2.18
N HIS A 137 11.86 13.16 1.69
CA HIS A 137 11.42 11.94 2.35
C HIS A 137 12.09 11.78 3.72
N GLN A 138 11.40 11.14 4.67
CA GLN A 138 11.94 10.85 6.00
C GLN A 138 11.63 9.41 6.38
N TYR A 139 12.64 8.68 6.80
CA TYR A 139 12.49 7.33 7.33
C TYR A 139 12.95 7.29 8.79
N GLU A 140 12.16 6.66 9.64
CA GLU A 140 12.51 6.33 11.02
C GLU A 140 12.27 4.84 11.25
N GLY A 141 13.30 4.08 11.60
CA GLY A 141 13.17 2.65 11.76
C GLY A 141 14.48 1.91 11.85
N ALA A 142 14.37 0.60 11.61
CA ALA A 142 15.51 -0.31 11.69
C ALA A 142 16.36 -0.25 10.41
N PHE A 143 17.68 -0.35 10.63
CA PHE A 143 18.70 -0.47 9.58
C PHE A 143 19.50 -1.76 9.78
N LYS A 144 19.89 -2.36 8.68
CA LYS A 144 20.82 -3.47 8.62
C LYS A 144 21.72 -3.34 7.41
N ASP A 145 23.05 -3.51 7.61
CA ASP A 145 24.05 -3.38 6.56
C ASP A 145 23.90 -2.09 5.73
N GLY A 146 23.55 -0.98 6.40
CA GLY A 146 23.38 0.34 5.77
C GLY A 146 22.05 0.57 5.06
N LYS A 147 21.13 -0.40 5.03
CA LYS A 147 19.82 -0.30 4.37
C LYS A 147 18.68 -0.28 5.37
N MET A 148 17.56 0.32 5.01
CA MET A 148 16.30 0.18 5.75
C MET A 148 15.90 -1.30 5.75
N ASP A 149 15.88 -1.94 6.92
CA ASP A 149 15.55 -3.35 7.05
C ASP A 149 14.98 -3.62 8.44
N GLY A 150 13.76 -4.15 8.52
CA GLY A 150 12.98 -4.30 9.74
C GLY A 150 11.75 -3.42 9.75
N GLN A 151 11.26 -3.07 10.93
CA GLN A 151 10.10 -2.18 11.10
C GLN A 151 10.52 -0.71 10.97
N GLY A 152 9.66 0.09 10.35
CA GLY A 152 9.89 1.52 10.21
C GLY A 152 8.71 2.28 9.67
N VAL A 153 8.81 3.59 9.75
CA VAL A 153 7.86 4.56 9.19
C VAL A 153 8.58 5.38 8.12
N LEU A 154 8.01 5.46 6.95
CA LEU A 154 8.48 6.32 5.86
C LEU A 154 7.42 7.38 5.58
N VAL A 155 7.77 8.63 5.74
CA VAL A 155 6.99 9.81 5.35
C VAL A 155 7.53 10.29 4.01
N PHE A 156 6.68 10.30 3.02
CA PHE A 156 7.02 10.79 1.69
C PHE A 156 6.92 12.32 1.63
N SER A 157 7.68 12.94 0.75
CA SER A 157 7.68 14.39 0.58
C SER A 157 6.33 14.99 0.17
N ASN A 158 5.45 14.17 -0.45
CA ASN A 158 4.08 14.55 -0.79
C ASN A 158 3.10 14.44 0.39
N GLY A 159 3.53 13.92 1.55
CA GLY A 159 2.72 13.73 2.74
C GLY A 159 2.10 12.34 2.91
N ASP A 160 2.28 11.44 1.94
CA ASP A 160 1.91 10.04 2.13
C ASP A 160 2.76 9.42 3.25
N THR A 161 2.25 8.36 3.88
CA THR A 161 3.01 7.64 4.91
C THR A 161 2.93 6.13 4.70
N TYR A 162 4.02 5.45 4.99
CA TYR A 162 4.05 4.00 5.10
C TYR A 162 4.56 3.60 6.48
N GLU A 163 3.84 2.73 7.15
CA GLU A 163 4.24 2.09 8.40
C GLU A 163 4.24 0.58 8.21
N GLY A 164 5.40 -0.07 8.39
CA GLY A 164 5.48 -1.50 8.17
C GLY A 164 6.91 -2.02 8.06
N LYS A 165 7.01 -3.24 7.54
CA LYS A 165 8.28 -3.92 7.36
C LYS A 165 8.98 -3.44 6.09
N PHE A 166 10.31 -3.29 6.20
CA PHE A 166 11.24 -3.10 5.09
C PHE A 166 12.17 -4.30 4.97
N VAL A 167 12.59 -4.61 3.76
CA VAL A 167 13.64 -5.57 3.44
C VAL A 167 14.50 -4.95 2.34
N GLU A 168 15.80 -4.83 2.58
CA GLU A 168 16.76 -4.27 1.59
C GLU A 168 16.35 -2.89 1.04
N GLY A 169 15.72 -2.04 1.87
CA GLY A 169 15.23 -0.71 1.51
C GLY A 169 13.85 -0.66 0.85
N LYS A 170 13.17 -1.79 0.66
CA LYS A 170 11.87 -1.85 0.03
C LYS A 170 10.78 -2.23 1.03
N ARG A 171 9.58 -1.67 0.88
CA ARG A 171 8.38 -2.09 1.63
C ARG A 171 8.12 -3.57 1.37
N HIS A 172 7.93 -4.35 2.43
CA HIS A 172 7.78 -5.80 2.34
C HIS A 172 6.91 -6.34 3.48
N GLY A 173 6.27 -7.51 3.27
CA GLY A 173 5.41 -8.11 4.30
C GLY A 173 4.21 -7.23 4.62
N LYS A 174 3.74 -7.25 5.86
CA LYS A 174 2.57 -6.46 6.27
C LYS A 174 2.94 -5.00 6.53
N GLY A 175 2.06 -4.10 6.09
CA GLY A 175 2.19 -2.66 6.32
C GLY A 175 0.88 -1.91 6.07
N LYS A 176 0.91 -0.66 6.49
CA LYS A 176 -0.15 0.32 6.28
C LYS A 176 0.40 1.47 5.44
N PHE A 177 -0.27 1.80 4.36
CA PHE A 177 0.01 2.97 3.55
C PHE A 177 -1.16 3.93 3.66
N THR A 178 -0.89 5.16 4.07
CA THR A 178 -1.88 6.23 4.17
C THR A 178 -1.52 7.30 3.16
N PHE A 179 -2.42 7.55 2.22
CA PHE A 179 -2.28 8.59 1.21
C PHE A 179 -2.70 9.94 1.80
N ILE A 180 -2.12 11.02 1.30
CA ILE A 180 -2.39 12.39 1.76
C ILE A 180 -3.87 12.80 1.56
N ASP A 181 -4.56 12.21 0.60
CA ASP A 181 -5.99 12.43 0.32
C ASP A 181 -6.93 11.67 1.26
N GLY A 182 -6.37 10.85 2.16
CA GLY A 182 -7.11 10.09 3.16
C GLY A 182 -7.43 8.66 2.78
N ASP A 183 -7.01 8.19 1.60
CA ASP A 183 -7.07 6.79 1.24
C ASP A 183 -6.13 5.98 2.14
N VAL A 184 -6.50 4.74 2.46
CA VAL A 184 -5.70 3.86 3.30
C VAL A 184 -5.64 2.45 2.72
N TYR A 185 -4.43 1.93 2.56
CA TYR A 185 -4.21 0.51 2.30
C TYR A 185 -3.60 -0.17 3.52
N GLU A 186 -4.17 -1.29 3.94
CA GLU A 186 -3.64 -2.18 4.97
C GLU A 186 -3.52 -3.59 4.39
N GLY A 187 -2.30 -4.10 4.23
CA GLY A 187 -2.11 -5.39 3.58
C GLY A 187 -0.66 -5.79 3.42
N ALA A 188 -0.45 -6.77 2.53
CA ALA A 188 0.87 -7.25 2.21
C ALA A 188 1.53 -6.39 1.13
N PHE A 189 2.86 -6.30 1.22
CA PHE A 189 3.75 -5.66 0.25
C PHE A 189 4.82 -6.64 -0.20
N LEU A 190 5.18 -6.58 -1.46
CA LEU A 190 6.30 -7.32 -2.04
C LEU A 190 7.10 -6.37 -2.93
N ASP A 191 8.39 -6.21 -2.63
CA ASP A 191 9.33 -5.37 -3.38
C ASP A 191 8.87 -3.92 -3.60
N GLY A 192 8.12 -3.36 -2.63
CA GLY A 192 7.61 -2.00 -2.67
C GLY A 192 6.19 -1.85 -3.21
N GLU A 193 5.58 -2.89 -3.75
CA GLU A 193 4.23 -2.87 -4.32
C GLU A 193 3.21 -3.57 -3.42
N MET A 194 1.94 -3.15 -3.44
CA MET A 194 0.84 -3.86 -2.80
C MET A 194 0.71 -5.23 -3.45
N HIS A 195 0.69 -6.29 -2.64
CA HIS A 195 0.69 -7.67 -3.13
C HIS A 195 -0.01 -8.60 -2.13
N GLY A 196 -0.59 -9.74 -2.62
CA GLY A 196 -1.32 -10.67 -1.75
C GLY A 196 -2.55 -10.03 -1.11
N ALA A 197 -2.97 -10.53 0.04
CA ALA A 197 -4.18 -10.06 0.69
C ALA A 197 -4.04 -8.65 1.28
N GLY A 198 -5.06 -7.83 1.06
CA GLY A 198 -5.10 -6.47 1.59
C GLY A 198 -6.49 -5.85 1.55
N MET A 199 -6.64 -4.76 2.29
CA MET A 199 -7.84 -3.95 2.35
C MET A 199 -7.48 -2.51 1.96
N PHE A 200 -8.24 -1.95 1.03
CA PHE A 200 -8.15 -0.55 0.63
C PHE A 200 -9.42 0.18 1.03
N THR A 201 -9.29 1.20 1.85
CA THR A 201 -10.36 2.08 2.27
C THR A 201 -10.16 3.43 1.58
N PHE A 202 -11.07 3.78 0.71
CA PHE A 202 -11.08 5.08 0.04
C PHE A 202 -11.62 6.16 0.97
N ALA A 203 -11.09 7.34 0.91
CA ALA A 203 -11.59 8.52 1.63
C ALA A 203 -13.06 8.83 1.26
N SER A 204 -13.48 8.41 0.07
CA SER A 204 -14.88 8.47 -0.39
C SER A 204 -15.81 7.49 0.32
N GLY A 205 -15.31 6.58 1.16
CA GLY A 205 -16.10 5.58 1.88
C GLY A 205 -16.26 4.22 1.17
N HIS A 206 -15.70 4.05 -0.04
CA HIS A 206 -15.59 2.73 -0.65
C HIS A 206 -14.58 1.86 0.08
N VAL A 207 -14.79 0.54 0.10
CA VAL A 207 -13.83 -0.42 0.69
C VAL A 207 -13.67 -1.60 -0.26
N TYR A 208 -12.43 -1.90 -0.61
CA TYR A 208 -12.07 -3.16 -1.28
C TYR A 208 -11.28 -4.04 -0.32
N GLU A 209 -11.62 -5.31 -0.26
CA GLU A 209 -10.89 -6.34 0.48
C GLU A 209 -10.69 -7.54 -0.43
N GLY A 210 -9.44 -7.92 -0.71
CA GLY A 210 -9.13 -9.01 -1.64
C GLY A 210 -7.66 -9.15 -1.92
N GLU A 211 -7.37 -9.85 -3.02
CA GLU A 211 -6.01 -10.12 -3.47
C GLU A 211 -5.48 -8.97 -4.35
N TYR A 212 -4.18 -8.73 -4.24
CA TYR A 212 -3.43 -7.74 -5.02
C TYR A 212 -2.26 -8.41 -5.74
N VAL A 213 -2.03 -8.02 -6.97
CA VAL A 213 -0.81 -8.34 -7.73
C VAL A 213 -0.28 -7.05 -8.34
N LYS A 214 0.91 -6.63 -7.90
CA LYS A 214 1.57 -5.38 -8.37
C LYS A 214 0.66 -4.15 -8.28
N GLY A 215 -0.01 -4.00 -7.14
CA GLY A 215 -0.91 -2.88 -6.88
C GLY A 215 -2.31 -2.98 -7.48
N LEU A 216 -2.62 -3.98 -8.30
CA LEU A 216 -3.92 -4.15 -8.95
C LEU A 216 -4.75 -5.22 -8.23
N TRP A 217 -6.09 -5.03 -8.17
CA TRP A 217 -7.02 -6.02 -7.66
C TRP A 217 -7.01 -7.25 -8.55
N GLN A 218 -6.90 -8.43 -7.94
CA GLN A 218 -6.77 -9.68 -8.67
C GLN A 218 -7.46 -10.82 -7.92
N GLY A 219 -8.01 -11.82 -8.64
CA GLY A 219 -8.63 -12.99 -8.02
C GLY A 219 -9.87 -12.63 -7.19
N ALA A 220 -10.13 -13.38 -6.12
CA ALA A 220 -11.32 -13.19 -5.31
C ALA A 220 -11.25 -11.92 -4.44
N GLY A 221 -12.35 -11.17 -4.40
CA GLY A 221 -12.44 -9.96 -3.59
C GLY A 221 -13.86 -9.51 -3.29
N VAL A 222 -13.95 -8.53 -2.43
CA VAL A 222 -15.18 -7.88 -1.99
C VAL A 222 -15.02 -6.38 -2.17
N LEU A 223 -15.99 -5.76 -2.83
CA LEU A 223 -16.07 -4.31 -2.99
C LEU A 223 -17.37 -3.80 -2.37
N LYS A 224 -17.26 -2.93 -1.37
CA LYS A 224 -18.36 -2.19 -0.75
C LYS A 224 -18.33 -0.76 -1.26
N LEU A 225 -19.42 -0.29 -1.81
CA LEU A 225 -19.55 1.07 -2.30
C LEU A 225 -20.25 1.96 -1.26
N GLU A 226 -19.92 3.24 -1.23
CA GLU A 226 -20.53 4.23 -0.30
C GLU A 226 -22.05 4.27 -0.41
N ASN A 227 -22.58 4.09 -1.63
CA ASN A 227 -24.03 4.09 -1.89
C ASN A 227 -24.76 2.85 -1.34
N GLY A 228 -24.02 1.89 -0.74
CA GLY A 228 -24.55 0.63 -0.21
C GLY A 228 -24.58 -0.53 -1.20
N ASP A 229 -24.11 -0.33 -2.43
CA ASP A 229 -23.89 -1.45 -3.35
C ASP A 229 -22.75 -2.34 -2.84
N TYR A 230 -22.84 -3.63 -3.13
CA TYR A 230 -21.90 -4.62 -2.67
C TYR A 230 -21.59 -5.62 -3.79
N TYR A 231 -20.32 -5.86 -4.06
CA TYR A 231 -19.87 -6.90 -4.98
C TYR A 231 -18.98 -7.89 -4.27
N ARG A 232 -19.18 -9.16 -4.53
CA ARG A 232 -18.29 -10.26 -4.14
C ARG A 232 -18.09 -11.17 -5.33
N GLY A 233 -16.85 -11.34 -5.76
CA GLY A 233 -16.53 -12.15 -6.93
C GLY A 233 -15.09 -12.00 -7.36
N ASP A 234 -14.85 -12.34 -8.62
CA ASP A 234 -13.53 -12.32 -9.22
C ASP A 234 -13.18 -10.92 -9.74
N PHE A 235 -11.89 -10.59 -9.64
CA PHE A 235 -11.28 -9.38 -10.20
C PHE A 235 -10.11 -9.74 -11.11
N LEU A 236 -9.94 -8.98 -12.16
CA LEU A 236 -8.81 -9.06 -13.08
C LEU A 236 -8.33 -7.63 -13.39
N GLU A 237 -7.06 -7.34 -13.07
CA GLU A 237 -6.42 -6.04 -13.34
C GLU A 237 -7.22 -4.82 -12.83
N GLY A 238 -7.88 -4.99 -11.66
CA GLY A 238 -8.67 -3.93 -11.01
C GLY A 238 -10.15 -3.89 -11.41
N PHE A 239 -10.61 -4.68 -12.37
CA PHE A 239 -11.99 -4.73 -12.83
C PHE A 239 -12.70 -5.98 -12.33
N ARG A 240 -14.03 -5.89 -12.07
CA ARG A 240 -14.86 -7.07 -11.83
C ARG A 240 -14.87 -7.93 -13.09
N HIS A 241 -14.52 -9.18 -12.93
CA HIS A 241 -14.37 -10.13 -14.02
C HIS A 241 -14.80 -11.52 -13.56
N GLY A 242 -14.86 -12.52 -14.49
CA GLY A 242 -15.22 -13.89 -14.09
C GLY A 242 -16.60 -13.99 -13.49
N THR A 243 -16.74 -14.62 -12.33
CA THR A 243 -18.03 -14.86 -11.66
C THR A 243 -18.16 -14.02 -10.41
N GLY A 244 -19.39 -13.57 -10.13
CA GLY A 244 -19.63 -12.79 -8.93
C GLY A 244 -21.10 -12.55 -8.63
N VAL A 245 -21.32 -11.97 -7.45
CA VAL A 245 -22.61 -11.55 -6.92
C VAL A 245 -22.56 -10.04 -6.69
N TYR A 246 -23.50 -9.32 -7.28
CA TYR A 246 -23.66 -7.90 -7.08
C TYR A 246 -25.00 -7.62 -6.41
N THR A 247 -24.98 -7.08 -5.22
CA THR A 247 -26.15 -6.65 -4.47
C THR A 247 -26.27 -5.13 -4.59
N PHE A 248 -27.35 -4.68 -5.20
CA PHE A 248 -27.64 -3.26 -5.34
C PHE A 248 -28.29 -2.71 -4.06
N ALA A 249 -27.97 -1.51 -3.67
CA ALA A 249 -28.63 -0.80 -2.56
C ALA A 249 -30.16 -0.69 -2.74
N SER A 250 -30.63 -0.75 -3.99
CA SER A 250 -32.04 -0.79 -4.34
C SER A 250 -32.74 -2.10 -3.98
N GLY A 251 -32.01 -3.12 -3.52
CA GLY A 251 -32.50 -4.46 -3.21
C GLY A 251 -32.51 -5.42 -4.40
N ASN A 252 -32.03 -5.01 -5.56
CA ASN A 252 -31.79 -5.93 -6.68
C ASN A 252 -30.55 -6.78 -6.40
N LEU A 253 -30.47 -7.96 -7.05
CA LEU A 253 -29.35 -8.88 -6.95
C LEU A 253 -29.00 -9.39 -8.36
N TYR A 254 -27.72 -9.40 -8.68
CA TYR A 254 -27.21 -10.09 -9.85
C TYR A 254 -26.21 -11.17 -9.44
N GLU A 255 -26.39 -12.36 -9.97
CA GLU A 255 -25.49 -13.52 -9.79
C GLU A 255 -25.13 -14.02 -11.17
N GLY A 256 -23.85 -13.92 -11.57
CA GLY A 256 -23.46 -14.29 -12.92
C GLY A 256 -22.05 -13.87 -13.30
N GLN A 257 -21.83 -13.84 -14.60
CA GLN A 257 -20.54 -13.48 -15.19
C GLN A 257 -20.37 -11.98 -15.33
N PHE A 258 -19.14 -11.53 -15.20
CA PHE A 258 -18.67 -10.15 -15.38
C PHE A 258 -17.54 -10.11 -16.40
N SER A 259 -17.48 -9.07 -17.19
CA SER A 259 -16.33 -8.67 -18.00
C SER A 259 -16.18 -7.16 -17.92
N ASP A 260 -14.99 -6.70 -17.52
CA ASP A 260 -14.62 -5.29 -17.47
C ASP A 260 -15.68 -4.42 -16.75
N ASP A 261 -16.00 -4.81 -15.49
CA ASP A 261 -16.99 -4.20 -14.61
C ASP A 261 -18.45 -4.34 -15.02
N LYS A 262 -18.77 -5.02 -16.13
CA LYS A 262 -20.12 -5.14 -16.65
C LYS A 262 -20.65 -6.56 -16.49
N MET A 263 -21.95 -6.70 -16.18
CA MET A 263 -22.68 -7.97 -16.29
C MET A 263 -22.53 -8.50 -17.72
N HIS A 264 -22.08 -9.74 -17.85
CA HIS A 264 -21.79 -10.37 -19.15
C HIS A 264 -22.14 -11.86 -19.09
N GLY A 265 -22.23 -12.52 -20.27
CA GLY A 265 -22.44 -13.96 -20.32
C GLY A 265 -23.74 -14.39 -19.62
N GLU A 266 -23.72 -15.56 -18.98
CA GLU A 266 -24.88 -16.10 -18.27
C GLU A 266 -25.02 -15.49 -16.88
N GLY A 267 -26.26 -15.21 -16.49
CA GLY A 267 -26.55 -14.69 -15.17
C GLY A 267 -28.02 -14.69 -14.78
N ILE A 268 -28.23 -14.41 -13.51
CA ILE A 268 -29.53 -14.31 -12.87
C ILE A 268 -29.63 -12.89 -12.31
N PHE A 269 -30.70 -12.19 -12.67
CA PHE A 269 -31.01 -10.90 -12.08
C PHE A 269 -32.34 -10.99 -11.32
N THR A 270 -32.27 -10.85 -10.01
CA THR A 270 -33.45 -10.80 -9.13
C THR A 270 -33.77 -9.34 -8.82
N TYR A 271 -34.96 -8.92 -9.18
CA TYR A 271 -35.44 -7.59 -8.91
C TYR A 271 -35.96 -7.49 -7.47
N ALA A 272 -35.92 -6.30 -6.89
CA ALA A 272 -36.41 -6.05 -5.53
C ALA A 272 -37.93 -6.36 -5.36
N ASN A 273 -38.71 -6.35 -6.44
CA ASN A 273 -40.12 -6.73 -6.44
C ASN A 273 -40.34 -8.25 -6.49
N GLY A 274 -39.27 -9.05 -6.54
CA GLY A 274 -39.32 -10.51 -6.60
C GLY A 274 -39.37 -11.10 -8.01
N ASP A 275 -39.40 -10.31 -9.08
CA ASP A 275 -39.25 -10.80 -10.43
C ASP A 275 -37.84 -11.32 -10.63
N ARG A 276 -37.63 -12.31 -11.51
CA ARG A 276 -36.34 -12.95 -11.74
C ARG A 276 -36.12 -13.14 -13.24
N TYR A 277 -35.00 -12.61 -13.74
CA TYR A 277 -34.50 -12.89 -15.08
C TYR A 277 -33.39 -13.94 -15.01
N VAL A 278 -33.46 -14.94 -15.86
CA VAL A 278 -32.40 -15.93 -16.09
C VAL A 278 -32.06 -15.93 -17.56
N GLY A 279 -30.85 -15.62 -17.92
CA GLY A 279 -30.46 -15.56 -19.32
C GLY A 279 -29.11 -14.90 -19.52
N THR A 280 -28.89 -14.46 -20.78
CA THR A 280 -27.60 -13.88 -21.18
C THR A 280 -27.61 -12.37 -21.03
N PHE A 281 -26.41 -11.85 -20.71
CA PHE A 281 -26.09 -10.43 -20.59
C PHE A 281 -24.97 -10.05 -21.53
N PHE A 282 -25.03 -8.84 -22.05
CA PHE A 282 -23.97 -8.22 -22.84
C PHE A 282 -23.87 -6.74 -22.50
N GLU A 283 -22.68 -6.26 -22.15
CA GLU A 283 -22.42 -4.86 -21.78
C GLU A 283 -23.38 -4.33 -20.68
N GLY A 284 -23.70 -5.18 -19.68
CA GLY A 284 -24.55 -4.84 -18.56
C GLY A 284 -26.05 -4.93 -18.81
N LEU A 285 -26.48 -5.33 -19.99
CA LEU A 285 -27.89 -5.41 -20.38
C LEU A 285 -28.28 -6.86 -20.73
N GLN A 286 -29.55 -7.23 -20.46
CA GLN A 286 -30.13 -8.47 -20.93
C GLN A 286 -30.05 -8.51 -22.45
N ASN A 287 -29.43 -9.55 -23.02
CA ASN A 287 -29.21 -9.66 -24.46
C ASN A 287 -29.08 -11.12 -24.87
N GLY A 288 -29.88 -11.60 -25.80
CA GLY A 288 -29.97 -12.99 -26.21
C GLY A 288 -31.14 -13.74 -25.57
N PRO A 289 -31.10 -15.07 -25.49
CA PRO A 289 -32.19 -15.87 -24.93
C PRO A 289 -32.29 -15.69 -23.41
N GLY A 290 -33.52 -15.68 -22.89
CA GLY A 290 -33.75 -15.56 -21.46
C GLY A 290 -35.19 -15.79 -21.06
N VAL A 291 -35.37 -15.94 -19.76
CA VAL A 291 -36.63 -16.17 -19.10
C VAL A 291 -36.85 -15.10 -18.03
N ILE A 292 -38.03 -14.49 -17.98
CA ILE A 292 -38.47 -13.73 -16.81
C ILE A 292 -39.52 -14.56 -16.09
N GLU A 293 -39.33 -14.76 -14.80
CA GLU A 293 -40.30 -15.27 -13.85
C GLU A 293 -40.82 -14.07 -13.05
N TYR A 294 -42.11 -13.79 -13.14
CA TYR A 294 -42.74 -12.69 -12.41
C TYR A 294 -43.20 -13.11 -11.02
N SER A 295 -43.12 -12.21 -10.09
CA SER A 295 -43.52 -12.44 -8.70
C SER A 295 -45.01 -12.79 -8.53
N ASP A 296 -45.84 -12.46 -9.53
CA ASP A 296 -47.25 -12.82 -9.60
C ASP A 296 -47.50 -14.25 -10.14
N GLY A 297 -46.46 -14.97 -10.54
CA GLY A 297 -46.49 -16.32 -11.13
C GLY A 297 -46.54 -16.32 -12.65
N GLY A 298 -46.54 -15.19 -13.31
CA GLY A 298 -46.39 -15.09 -14.76
C GLY A 298 -44.97 -15.47 -15.21
N ARG A 299 -44.80 -15.85 -16.49
CA ARG A 299 -43.50 -16.23 -17.07
C ARG A 299 -43.40 -15.79 -18.52
N PHE A 300 -42.30 -15.16 -18.88
CA PHE A 300 -41.95 -14.88 -20.25
C PHE A 300 -40.68 -15.66 -20.63
N GLU A 301 -40.70 -16.31 -21.79
CA GLU A 301 -39.53 -16.98 -22.38
C GLU A 301 -39.36 -16.48 -23.81
N GLY A 302 -38.17 -15.96 -24.14
CA GLY A 302 -37.92 -15.40 -25.46
C GLY A 302 -36.53 -14.80 -25.58
N THR A 303 -36.40 -13.94 -26.59
CA THR A 303 -35.15 -13.21 -26.86
C THR A 303 -35.21 -11.80 -26.27
N PHE A 304 -34.07 -11.30 -25.84
CA PHE A 304 -33.88 -9.94 -25.33
C PHE A 304 -32.85 -9.21 -26.19
N LYS A 305 -33.03 -7.92 -26.35
CA LYS A 305 -32.07 -7.01 -26.97
C LYS A 305 -32.02 -5.70 -26.22
N ASN A 306 -30.82 -5.33 -25.73
CA ASN A 306 -30.60 -4.11 -24.95
C ASN A 306 -31.60 -3.93 -23.79
N GLY A 307 -31.84 -4.98 -23.02
CA GLY A 307 -32.70 -4.99 -21.84
C GLY A 307 -34.21 -5.04 -22.14
N LYS A 308 -34.61 -5.23 -23.38
CA LYS A 308 -36.02 -5.31 -23.79
C LYS A 308 -36.29 -6.64 -24.45
N ARG A 309 -37.55 -7.14 -24.31
CA ARG A 309 -38.02 -8.26 -25.10
C ARG A 309 -37.96 -7.91 -26.57
N SER A 310 -37.57 -8.88 -27.42
CA SER A 310 -37.34 -8.66 -28.85
C SER A 310 -37.54 -9.94 -29.62
N GLY A 311 -38.33 -9.89 -30.72
CA GLY A 311 -38.62 -11.03 -31.55
C GLY A 311 -39.51 -12.09 -30.89
N ARG A 312 -39.43 -13.33 -31.34
CA ARG A 312 -40.33 -14.38 -30.89
C ARG A 312 -40.16 -14.73 -29.43
N GLY A 313 -41.30 -14.89 -28.74
CA GLY A 313 -41.37 -15.31 -27.35
C GLY A 313 -42.75 -15.89 -26.97
N VAL A 314 -42.78 -16.40 -25.76
CA VAL A 314 -43.96 -16.97 -25.13
C VAL A 314 -44.19 -16.29 -23.79
N MET A 315 -45.37 -15.71 -23.61
CA MET A 315 -45.83 -15.18 -22.31
C MET A 315 -46.90 -16.10 -21.76
N VAL A 316 -46.74 -16.53 -20.53
CA VAL A 316 -47.73 -17.22 -19.72
C VAL A 316 -48.09 -16.31 -18.56
N TYR A 317 -49.33 -15.91 -18.45
CA TYR A 317 -49.83 -15.07 -17.37
C TYR A 317 -50.15 -15.89 -16.12
N ALA A 318 -50.25 -15.23 -14.97
CA ALA A 318 -50.57 -15.87 -13.69
C ALA A 318 -51.95 -16.61 -13.71
N ASN A 319 -52.88 -16.19 -14.55
CA ASN A 319 -54.16 -16.87 -14.72
C ASN A 319 -54.11 -18.07 -15.67
N GLY A 320 -52.94 -18.39 -16.23
CA GLY A 320 -52.72 -19.50 -17.16
C GLY A 320 -52.88 -19.15 -18.66
N ASP A 321 -53.31 -17.93 -18.98
CA ASP A 321 -53.40 -17.50 -20.39
C ASP A 321 -52.00 -17.49 -21.03
N ARG A 322 -51.93 -17.94 -22.30
CA ARG A 322 -50.67 -18.05 -23.06
C ARG A 322 -50.78 -17.24 -24.35
N ILE A 323 -49.76 -16.40 -24.57
CA ILE A 323 -49.55 -15.67 -25.83
C ILE A 323 -48.21 -16.06 -26.41
N GLU A 324 -48.15 -16.38 -27.70
CA GLU A 324 -46.94 -16.61 -28.46
C GLU A 324 -46.94 -15.67 -29.66
N GLY A 325 -45.82 -14.95 -29.86
CA GLY A 325 -45.73 -13.95 -30.92
C GLY A 325 -44.43 -13.18 -30.87
N ASP A 326 -44.41 -12.08 -31.62
CA ASP A 326 -43.29 -11.12 -31.59
C ASP A 326 -43.57 -10.05 -30.52
N PHE A 327 -42.53 -9.74 -29.76
CA PHE A 327 -42.55 -8.84 -28.60
C PHE A 327 -41.65 -7.61 -28.83
#